data_81940781840c6fee7d702db1bc0b44e8
#
_entry.id   81940781840c6fee7d702db1bc0b44e8
#
_cell.length_a   1.000
_cell.length_b   1.000
_cell.length_c   1.000
_cell.angle_alpha   90.00
_cell.angle_beta   90.00
_cell.angle_gamma   90.00
#
_symmetry.space_group_name_H-M   'P 1'
#
loop_
_entity.id
_entity.type
_entity.pdbx_description
1 polymer ?
#
loop_
_entity_poly.entity_id
_entity_poly.type
_entity_poly.pdbx_seq_one_letter_code
_entity_poly.pdbx_strand_id
1 'polypeptide(L)'
;MSEKPIIATKGRLIPQQGGGVGHSLKRDSITREIDASLKRLGINVIDLYFLHWPIPDEDIEEAWVAIADAIKVGKVRYAAASNFSVDQMKRIQSIHPIAALQSRYNMLSRNLEYSEFLYCTENNIGVVPWGPIGHGMLTGKFDRERVKNLDDNDGFRRNEAPYFKEPEFSANFELVEKLKPIAKRSNRSLTQLAIAWVLRRPEVTSAIVGGRKPSQVVENITISDYELSPADIDDIDSLLKERDQVLKSA
;
A
#
# COMPACT_ATOMS: atom_id res chain seq x y z
N MET A 1 -1.54 23.10 20.14
CA MET A 1 -2.52 23.02 19.01
C MET A 1 -2.48 21.58 18.54
N SER A 2 -3.58 20.86 18.54
CA SER A 2 -3.60 19.52 17.95
C SER A 2 -3.47 19.70 16.43
N GLU A 3 -2.41 19.16 15.85
CA GLU A 3 -2.27 19.10 14.40
C GLU A 3 -3.47 18.35 13.81
N LYS A 4 -4.06 18.93 12.77
CA LYS A 4 -5.14 18.23 12.07
C LYS A 4 -4.56 17.07 11.27
N PRO A 5 -5.21 15.89 11.26
CA PRO A 5 -4.74 14.78 10.45
C PRO A 5 -4.81 15.13 8.96
N ILE A 6 -3.86 14.63 8.19
CA ILE A 6 -3.90 14.66 6.72
C ILE A 6 -4.98 13.69 6.26
N ILE A 7 -5.97 14.19 5.51
CA ILE A 7 -7.08 13.39 5.03
C ILE A 7 -6.83 12.97 3.58
N ALA A 8 -6.73 11.66 3.37
CA ALA A 8 -6.57 11.06 2.06
C ALA A 8 -7.79 10.21 1.67
N THR A 9 -8.24 10.32 0.42
CA THR A 9 -9.30 9.46 -0.14
C THR A 9 -9.00 9.11 -1.59
N LYS A 10 -9.83 8.28 -2.21
CA LYS A 10 -9.61 7.75 -3.56
C LYS A 10 -10.89 7.82 -4.40
N GLY A 11 -10.71 7.92 -5.71
CA GLY A 11 -11.77 7.77 -6.71
C GLY A 11 -11.53 6.61 -7.66
N ARG A 12 -12.49 6.29 -8.50
CA ARG A 12 -12.65 5.24 -9.49
C ARG A 12 -13.66 4.15 -9.08
N LEU A 13 -13.86 3.89 -7.80
CA LEU A 13 -14.73 2.82 -7.32
C LEU A 13 -16.11 3.39 -6.98
N ILE A 14 -17.13 3.02 -7.77
CA ILE A 14 -18.48 3.57 -7.68
C ILE A 14 -19.43 2.51 -7.13
N PRO A 15 -20.12 2.74 -6.01
CA PRO A 15 -21.18 1.84 -5.54
C PRO A 15 -22.28 1.70 -6.60
N GLN A 16 -22.68 0.48 -6.91
CA GLN A 16 -23.78 0.20 -7.85
C GLN A 16 -25.10 -0.04 -7.13
N GLN A 17 -26.21 0.37 -7.77
CA GLN A 17 -27.56 0.00 -7.29
C GLN A 17 -27.73 -1.52 -7.37
N GLY A 18 -28.15 -2.12 -6.26
CA GLY A 18 -28.27 -3.59 -6.15
C GLY A 18 -27.06 -4.30 -5.59
N GLY A 19 -26.00 -3.57 -5.24
CA GLY A 19 -24.74 -4.11 -4.67
C GLY A 19 -23.66 -4.27 -5.74
N GLY A 20 -22.42 -4.37 -5.27
CA GLY A 20 -21.23 -4.42 -6.14
C GLY A 20 -20.58 -3.06 -6.35
N VAL A 21 -19.49 -3.07 -7.11
CA VAL A 21 -18.65 -1.89 -7.37
C VAL A 21 -18.45 -1.73 -8.87
N GLY A 22 -18.85 -0.59 -9.41
CA GLY A 22 -18.50 -0.14 -10.74
C GLY A 22 -17.16 0.57 -10.77
N HIS A 23 -16.65 0.80 -11.97
CA HIS A 23 -15.36 1.45 -12.19
C HIS A 23 -15.48 2.52 -13.26
N SER A 24 -14.92 3.72 -13.03
CA SER A 24 -14.87 4.76 -14.05
C SER A 24 -13.70 5.72 -13.77
N LEU A 25 -12.95 6.05 -14.80
CA LEU A 25 -11.94 7.11 -14.83
C LEU A 25 -12.39 8.33 -15.63
N LYS A 26 -13.66 8.36 -16.03
CA LYS A 26 -14.21 9.51 -16.76
C LYS A 26 -14.27 10.75 -15.87
N ARG A 27 -13.97 11.90 -16.48
CA ARG A 27 -13.91 13.21 -15.79
C ARG A 27 -15.11 13.49 -14.91
N ASP A 28 -16.33 13.28 -15.44
CA ASP A 28 -17.56 13.52 -14.69
C ASP A 28 -17.71 12.60 -13.48
N SER A 29 -17.23 11.34 -13.59
CA SER A 29 -17.24 10.40 -12.50
C SER A 29 -16.30 10.84 -11.37
N ILE A 30 -15.05 11.14 -11.70
CA ILE A 30 -14.04 11.59 -10.72
C ILE A 30 -14.50 12.88 -10.04
N THR A 31 -15.07 13.83 -10.78
CA THR A 31 -15.62 15.08 -10.21
C THR A 31 -16.70 14.81 -9.19
N ARG A 32 -17.69 13.95 -9.53
CA ARG A 32 -18.76 13.56 -8.59
C ARG A 32 -18.23 12.81 -7.37
N GLU A 33 -17.23 11.95 -7.53
CA GLU A 33 -16.61 11.18 -6.43
C GLU A 33 -15.86 12.10 -5.46
N ILE A 34 -15.17 13.13 -5.95
CA ILE A 34 -14.55 14.17 -5.12
C ILE A 34 -15.61 14.90 -4.30
N ASP A 35 -16.69 15.39 -4.93
CA ASP A 35 -17.76 16.11 -4.25
C ASP A 35 -18.48 15.22 -3.22
N ALA A 36 -18.71 13.97 -3.56
CA ALA A 36 -19.31 13.00 -2.65
C ALA A 36 -18.38 12.69 -1.45
N SER A 37 -17.06 12.65 -1.66
CA SER A 37 -16.08 12.46 -0.59
C SER A 37 -16.05 13.65 0.37
N LEU A 38 -16.01 14.87 -0.14
CA LEU A 38 -16.09 16.11 0.67
C LEU A 38 -17.35 16.12 1.53
N LYS A 39 -18.50 15.79 0.92
CA LYS A 39 -19.78 15.73 1.63
C LYS A 39 -19.80 14.66 2.72
N ARG A 40 -19.34 13.44 2.45
CA ARG A 40 -19.31 12.34 3.44
C ARG A 40 -18.36 12.62 4.60
N LEU A 41 -17.22 13.24 4.31
CA LEU A 41 -16.20 13.57 5.32
C LEU A 41 -16.54 14.86 6.10
N GLY A 42 -17.50 15.67 5.63
CA GLY A 42 -17.87 16.94 6.26
C GLY A 42 -16.74 17.98 6.23
N ILE A 43 -15.91 17.96 5.17
CA ILE A 43 -14.76 18.86 4.99
C ILE A 43 -14.88 19.63 3.68
N ASN A 44 -14.19 20.77 3.60
CA ASN A 44 -14.18 21.60 2.40
C ASN A 44 -13.02 21.28 1.45
N VAL A 45 -11.94 20.66 1.97
CA VAL A 45 -10.72 20.35 1.20
C VAL A 45 -10.23 18.96 1.58
N ILE A 46 -9.93 18.13 0.58
CA ILE A 46 -9.22 16.87 0.73
C ILE A 46 -7.72 17.16 0.60
N ASP A 47 -6.91 16.71 1.55
CA ASP A 47 -5.47 16.97 1.49
C ASP A 47 -4.80 16.18 0.37
N LEU A 48 -5.14 14.89 0.21
CA LEU A 48 -4.52 14.02 -0.80
C LEU A 48 -5.59 13.15 -1.49
N TYR A 49 -5.77 13.34 -2.79
CA TYR A 49 -6.75 12.56 -3.57
C TYR A 49 -6.03 11.60 -4.52
N PHE A 50 -6.26 10.29 -4.32
CA PHE A 50 -5.66 9.24 -5.12
C PHE A 50 -6.54 8.82 -6.28
N LEU A 51 -5.94 8.67 -7.46
CA LEU A 51 -6.51 7.83 -8.51
C LEU A 51 -6.20 6.37 -8.16
N HIS A 52 -7.25 5.56 -7.85
CA HIS A 52 -7.08 4.29 -7.11
C HIS A 52 -6.38 3.19 -7.92
N TRP A 53 -6.65 3.11 -9.22
CA TRP A 53 -6.05 2.19 -10.18
C TRP A 53 -6.04 2.81 -11.57
N PRO A 54 -4.99 2.60 -12.39
CA PRO A 54 -4.90 3.11 -13.75
C PRO A 54 -5.65 2.19 -14.76
N ILE A 55 -6.90 1.88 -14.52
CA ILE A 55 -7.69 0.98 -15.35
C ILE A 55 -9.10 1.57 -15.53
N PRO A 56 -9.57 1.76 -16.78
CA PRO A 56 -8.87 1.49 -18.03
C PRO A 56 -7.72 2.49 -18.30
N ASP A 57 -6.64 2.03 -18.94
CA ASP A 57 -5.41 2.81 -19.14
C ASP A 57 -5.62 4.04 -20.04
N GLU A 58 -6.50 3.93 -21.01
CA GLU A 58 -6.84 5.01 -21.95
C GLU A 58 -7.53 6.22 -21.31
N ASP A 59 -8.04 6.08 -20.10
CA ASP A 59 -8.81 7.14 -19.41
C ASP A 59 -7.99 7.83 -18.29
N ILE A 60 -6.74 7.44 -18.04
CA ILE A 60 -5.99 7.97 -16.89
C ILE A 60 -5.70 9.46 -16.98
N GLU A 61 -5.42 9.99 -18.17
CA GLU A 61 -5.19 11.41 -18.37
C GLU A 61 -6.48 12.22 -18.18
N GLU A 62 -7.62 11.73 -18.66
CA GLU A 62 -8.93 12.37 -18.46
C GLU A 62 -9.24 12.49 -16.95
N ALA A 63 -9.05 11.41 -16.21
CA ALA A 63 -9.23 11.39 -14.76
C ALA A 63 -8.27 12.33 -14.05
N TRP A 64 -7.00 12.39 -14.49
CA TRP A 64 -5.99 13.25 -13.89
C TRP A 64 -6.28 14.74 -14.12
N VAL A 65 -6.80 15.11 -15.29
CA VAL A 65 -7.30 16.47 -15.57
C VAL A 65 -8.43 16.83 -14.60
N ALA A 66 -9.36 15.92 -14.30
CA ALA A 66 -10.43 16.19 -13.34
C ALA A 66 -9.89 16.49 -11.93
N ILE A 67 -8.85 15.76 -11.48
CA ILE A 67 -8.20 16.03 -10.19
C ILE A 67 -7.48 17.37 -10.22
N ALA A 68 -6.74 17.69 -11.31
CA ALA A 68 -6.08 18.96 -11.49
C ALA A 68 -7.05 20.15 -11.44
N ASP A 69 -8.23 20.00 -12.06
CA ASP A 69 -9.28 21.03 -11.99
C ASP A 69 -9.87 21.18 -10.59
N ALA A 70 -10.03 20.07 -9.85
CA ALA A 70 -10.45 20.11 -8.44
C ALA A 70 -9.41 20.81 -7.54
N ILE A 71 -8.13 20.72 -7.86
CA ILE A 71 -7.06 21.46 -7.18
C ILE A 71 -7.18 22.95 -7.47
N LYS A 72 -7.38 23.35 -8.73
CA LYS A 72 -7.54 24.76 -9.13
C LYS A 72 -8.69 25.46 -8.39
N VAL A 73 -9.79 24.72 -8.13
CA VAL A 73 -10.94 25.28 -7.39
C VAL A 73 -10.87 25.05 -5.88
N GLY A 74 -9.77 24.54 -5.35
CA GLY A 74 -9.50 24.40 -3.91
C GLY A 74 -10.23 23.24 -3.22
N LYS A 75 -10.81 22.27 -3.95
CA LYS A 75 -11.45 21.07 -3.40
C LYS A 75 -10.47 19.99 -2.98
N VAL A 76 -9.32 19.93 -3.65
CA VAL A 76 -8.22 19.00 -3.40
C VAL A 76 -6.94 19.80 -3.25
N ARG A 77 -6.05 19.39 -2.34
CA ARG A 77 -4.76 20.05 -2.14
C ARG A 77 -3.66 19.43 -3.00
N TYR A 78 -3.58 18.10 -3.03
CA TYR A 78 -2.55 17.37 -3.77
C TYR A 78 -3.15 16.17 -4.51
N ALA A 79 -2.68 15.95 -5.75
CA ALA A 79 -3.00 14.78 -6.57
C ALA A 79 -2.02 13.63 -6.29
N ALA A 80 -2.54 12.41 -6.23
CA ALA A 80 -1.72 11.23 -5.97
C ALA A 80 -2.16 10.01 -6.80
N ALA A 81 -1.20 9.18 -7.18
CA ALA A 81 -1.40 7.98 -7.97
C ALA A 81 -1.38 6.72 -7.09
N SER A 82 -2.16 5.71 -7.44
CA SER A 82 -2.13 4.42 -6.75
C SER A 82 -2.04 3.27 -7.75
N ASN A 83 -1.02 2.40 -7.55
CA ASN A 83 -0.75 1.23 -8.40
C ASN A 83 -0.39 1.58 -9.87
N PHE A 84 0.22 2.71 -10.09
CA PHE A 84 0.70 3.17 -11.39
C PHE A 84 2.11 2.67 -11.67
N SER A 85 2.38 2.30 -12.93
CA SER A 85 3.73 2.08 -13.44
C SER A 85 4.46 3.40 -13.71
N VAL A 86 5.77 3.34 -13.91
CA VAL A 86 6.58 4.51 -14.26
C VAL A 86 6.07 5.17 -15.55
N ASP A 87 5.73 4.41 -16.58
CA ASP A 87 5.25 4.96 -17.84
C ASP A 87 3.90 5.67 -17.70
N GLN A 88 2.99 5.12 -16.89
CA GLN A 88 1.73 5.77 -16.56
C GLN A 88 1.94 7.06 -15.74
N MET A 89 2.86 7.04 -14.78
CA MET A 89 3.20 8.23 -14.00
C MET A 89 3.78 9.33 -14.89
N LYS A 90 4.67 9.02 -15.84
CA LYS A 90 5.21 10.00 -16.80
C LYS A 90 4.11 10.70 -17.62
N ARG A 91 3.09 9.94 -18.05
CA ARG A 91 1.95 10.49 -18.82
C ARG A 91 1.18 11.53 -18.01
N ILE A 92 0.81 11.21 -16.77
CA ILE A 92 0.01 12.11 -15.92
C ILE A 92 0.82 13.24 -15.31
N GLN A 93 2.11 13.05 -15.06
CA GLN A 93 3.02 14.06 -14.52
C GLN A 93 3.11 15.31 -15.42
N SER A 94 2.97 15.12 -16.74
CA SER A 94 2.97 16.24 -17.70
C SER A 94 1.72 17.15 -17.60
N ILE A 95 0.63 16.62 -17.02
CA ILE A 95 -0.64 17.35 -16.84
C ILE A 95 -0.63 18.10 -15.51
N HIS A 96 -0.27 17.40 -14.42
CA HIS A 96 -0.16 17.97 -13.08
C HIS A 96 0.80 17.13 -12.23
N PRO A 97 1.66 17.74 -11.39
CA PRO A 97 2.59 17.02 -10.54
C PRO A 97 1.91 15.96 -9.66
N ILE A 98 2.58 14.82 -9.49
CA ILE A 98 2.19 13.74 -8.58
C ILE A 98 2.82 14.01 -7.24
N ALA A 99 2.03 14.12 -6.16
CA ALA A 99 2.54 14.32 -4.82
C ALA A 99 2.94 13.01 -4.14
N ALA A 100 2.22 11.92 -4.41
CA ALA A 100 2.51 10.62 -3.80
C ALA A 100 2.13 9.45 -4.70
N LEU A 101 2.90 8.34 -4.56
CA LEU A 101 2.56 7.03 -5.10
C LEU A 101 2.13 6.10 -3.97
N GLN A 102 0.96 5.45 -4.12
CA GLN A 102 0.49 4.42 -3.22
C GLN A 102 0.43 3.08 -3.94
N SER A 103 1.37 2.18 -3.67
CA SER A 103 1.43 0.85 -4.27
C SER A 103 1.77 -0.21 -3.24
N ARG A 104 1.56 -1.48 -3.59
CA ARG A 104 1.88 -2.60 -2.70
C ARG A 104 3.39 -2.69 -2.49
N TYR A 105 3.84 -2.68 -1.23
CA TYR A 105 5.23 -2.94 -0.89
C TYR A 105 5.36 -3.60 0.48
N ASN A 106 6.04 -4.72 0.52
CA ASN A 106 6.38 -5.49 1.72
C ASN A 106 7.48 -6.51 1.40
N MET A 107 7.97 -7.24 2.37
CA MET A 107 9.01 -8.27 2.22
C MET A 107 8.69 -9.31 1.12
N LEU A 108 7.40 -9.61 0.87
CA LEU A 108 6.95 -10.60 -0.10
C LEU A 108 6.64 -10.02 -1.49
N SER A 109 6.56 -8.70 -1.62
CA SER A 109 6.26 -7.97 -2.86
C SER A 109 7.14 -6.73 -2.95
N ARG A 110 8.24 -6.83 -3.71
CA ARG A 110 9.32 -5.83 -3.77
C ARG A 110 9.47 -5.16 -5.13
N ASN A 111 8.49 -5.32 -6.01
CA ASN A 111 8.58 -4.85 -7.40
C ASN A 111 8.87 -3.35 -7.51
N LEU A 112 8.43 -2.52 -6.54
CA LEU A 112 8.70 -1.08 -6.55
C LEU A 112 10.20 -0.73 -6.50
N GLU A 113 11.04 -1.65 -6.03
CA GLU A 113 12.50 -1.44 -5.95
C GLU A 113 13.18 -1.41 -7.33
N TYR A 114 12.53 -1.92 -8.39
CA TYR A 114 13.14 -2.00 -9.72
C TYR A 114 13.15 -0.67 -10.45
N SER A 115 12.07 0.10 -10.40
CA SER A 115 11.93 1.32 -11.19
C SER A 115 11.15 2.44 -10.48
N GLU A 116 10.09 2.09 -9.76
CA GLU A 116 9.17 3.08 -9.19
C GLU A 116 9.84 3.93 -8.10
N PHE A 117 10.65 3.33 -7.23
CA PHE A 117 11.36 4.06 -6.19
C PHE A 117 12.34 5.08 -6.79
N LEU A 118 13.13 4.68 -7.79
CA LEU A 118 14.04 5.59 -8.48
C LEU A 118 13.28 6.76 -9.11
N TYR A 119 12.20 6.46 -9.87
CA TYR A 119 11.39 7.49 -10.49
C TYR A 119 10.76 8.45 -9.46
N CYS A 120 10.25 7.91 -8.36
CA CYS A 120 9.67 8.73 -7.29
C CYS A 120 10.71 9.67 -6.67
N THR A 121 11.93 9.16 -6.40
CA THR A 121 13.03 9.98 -5.86
C THR A 121 13.42 11.11 -6.82
N GLU A 122 13.62 10.79 -8.10
CA GLU A 122 14.01 11.77 -9.13
C GLU A 122 12.95 12.85 -9.36
N ASN A 123 11.68 12.56 -9.07
CA ASN A 123 10.56 13.47 -9.31
C ASN A 123 9.94 14.04 -8.02
N ASN A 124 10.55 13.84 -6.85
CA ASN A 124 10.05 14.35 -5.57
C ASN A 124 8.67 13.81 -5.20
N ILE A 125 8.39 12.56 -5.53
CA ILE A 125 7.12 11.87 -5.26
C ILE A 125 7.29 11.03 -3.98
N GLY A 126 6.51 11.30 -2.94
CA GLY A 126 6.51 10.50 -1.71
C GLY A 126 5.88 9.13 -1.96
N VAL A 127 6.44 8.07 -1.36
CA VAL A 127 5.83 6.73 -1.46
C VAL A 127 5.10 6.39 -0.17
N VAL A 128 3.83 5.97 -0.29
CA VAL A 128 2.94 5.61 0.83
C VAL A 128 2.41 4.18 0.61
N PRO A 129 3.24 3.14 0.84
CA PRO A 129 2.86 1.79 0.47
C PRO A 129 1.72 1.22 1.31
N TRP A 130 0.91 0.36 0.66
CA TRP A 130 -0.11 -0.43 1.31
C TRP A 130 0.33 -1.89 1.47
N GLY A 131 -0.26 -2.56 2.47
CA GLY A 131 -0.03 -3.97 2.75
C GLY A 131 1.35 -4.32 3.32
N PRO A 132 1.97 -3.51 4.21
CA PRO A 132 3.32 -3.76 4.74
C PRO A 132 3.47 -5.08 5.48
N ILE A 133 2.38 -5.64 6.00
CA ILE A 133 2.36 -6.92 6.71
C ILE A 133 1.90 -8.11 5.83
N GLY A 134 1.87 -7.95 4.49
CA GLY A 134 1.50 -9.02 3.56
C GLY A 134 0.13 -9.63 3.86
N HIS A 135 -0.92 -8.81 4.03
CA HIS A 135 -2.28 -9.23 4.42
C HIS A 135 -2.34 -10.08 5.70
N GLY A 136 -1.35 -9.94 6.55
CA GLY A 136 -1.22 -10.68 7.80
C GLY A 136 -0.26 -11.86 7.75
N MET A 137 0.24 -12.26 6.58
CA MET A 137 1.23 -13.34 6.45
C MET A 137 2.46 -13.09 7.32
N LEU A 138 2.99 -11.87 7.28
CA LEU A 138 4.18 -11.44 8.04
C LEU A 138 3.92 -11.20 9.54
N THR A 139 2.73 -11.53 10.06
CA THR A 139 2.45 -11.42 11.50
C THR A 139 2.80 -12.69 12.27
N GLY A 140 3.13 -13.79 11.59
CA GLY A 140 3.37 -15.10 12.19
C GLY A 140 2.11 -15.78 12.76
N LYS A 141 0.92 -15.29 12.39
CA LYS A 141 -0.37 -15.83 12.90
C LYS A 141 -1.02 -16.83 11.95
N PHE A 142 -0.41 -17.09 10.79
CA PHE A 142 -0.91 -18.04 9.81
C PHE A 142 -0.02 -19.28 9.77
N ASP A 143 -0.60 -20.41 10.10
CA ASP A 143 -0.05 -21.74 9.93
C ASP A 143 -0.84 -22.52 8.85
N ARG A 144 -0.41 -23.76 8.57
CA ARG A 144 -1.02 -24.62 7.54
C ARG A 144 -2.50 -24.92 7.81
N GLU A 145 -2.87 -25.08 9.10
CA GLU A 145 -4.24 -25.38 9.48
C GLU A 145 -5.14 -24.15 9.30
N ARG A 146 -4.68 -23.00 9.76
CA ARG A 146 -5.43 -21.75 9.62
C ARG A 146 -5.64 -21.34 8.15
N VAL A 147 -4.66 -21.57 7.28
CA VAL A 147 -4.81 -21.24 5.85
C VAL A 147 -5.81 -22.17 5.18
N LYS A 148 -5.84 -23.46 5.53
CA LYS A 148 -6.88 -24.40 5.04
C LYS A 148 -8.30 -24.00 5.48
N ASN A 149 -8.42 -23.42 6.68
CA ASN A 149 -9.67 -23.02 7.32
C ASN A 149 -9.93 -21.51 7.24
N LEU A 150 -9.45 -20.83 6.19
CA LEU A 150 -9.80 -19.43 5.96
C LEU A 150 -11.30 -19.28 5.78
N ASP A 151 -11.88 -18.27 6.47
CA ASP A 151 -13.30 -17.93 6.39
C ASP A 151 -13.74 -17.70 4.94
N ASP A 152 -14.93 -18.13 4.57
CA ASP A 152 -15.50 -17.94 3.23
C ASP A 152 -15.66 -16.45 2.88
N ASN A 153 -15.84 -15.61 3.88
CA ASN A 153 -15.87 -14.16 3.73
C ASN A 153 -14.46 -13.53 3.55
N ASP A 154 -13.37 -14.30 3.69
CA ASP A 154 -12.02 -13.85 3.43
C ASP A 154 -11.59 -14.15 1.98
N GLY A 155 -12.48 -13.83 1.03
CA GLY A 155 -12.26 -14.05 -0.40
C GLY A 155 -10.99 -13.44 -0.94
N PHE A 156 -10.55 -12.32 -0.36
CA PHE A 156 -9.30 -11.68 -0.75
C PHE A 156 -8.08 -12.57 -0.47
N ARG A 157 -7.92 -13.14 0.73
CA ARG A 157 -6.80 -14.06 1.02
C ARG A 157 -6.91 -15.37 0.24
N ARG A 158 -8.12 -15.88 0.08
CA ARG A 158 -8.36 -17.12 -0.67
C ARG A 158 -8.06 -16.99 -2.15
N ASN A 159 -8.44 -15.89 -2.79
CA ASN A 159 -8.50 -15.77 -4.24
C ASN A 159 -7.47 -14.81 -4.82
N GLU A 160 -7.19 -13.70 -4.17
CA GLU A 160 -6.43 -12.59 -4.73
C GLU A 160 -5.03 -12.44 -4.15
N ALA A 161 -4.79 -12.86 -2.89
CA ALA A 161 -3.49 -12.75 -2.27
C ALA A 161 -2.64 -14.01 -2.55
N PRO A 162 -1.60 -13.94 -3.39
CA PRO A 162 -0.77 -15.09 -3.73
C PRO A 162 -0.07 -15.70 -2.50
N TYR A 163 0.16 -14.91 -1.46
CA TYR A 163 0.91 -15.30 -0.25
C TYR A 163 0.36 -16.51 0.49
N PHE A 164 -0.91 -16.86 0.27
CA PHE A 164 -1.64 -17.93 0.95
C PHE A 164 -1.89 -19.16 0.06
N LYS A 165 -1.32 -19.20 -1.14
CA LYS A 165 -1.40 -20.32 -2.07
C LYS A 165 -0.04 -20.99 -2.23
N GLU A 166 -0.03 -22.28 -2.51
CA GLU A 166 1.23 -22.97 -2.84
C GLU A 166 1.70 -22.58 -4.26
N PRO A 167 3.02 -22.50 -4.51
CA PRO A 167 4.13 -22.78 -3.58
C PRO A 167 4.47 -21.62 -2.63
N GLU A 168 3.94 -20.42 -2.86
CA GLU A 168 4.29 -19.22 -2.11
C GLU A 168 3.99 -19.34 -0.61
N PHE A 169 2.89 -20.01 -0.24
CA PHE A 169 2.55 -20.14 1.18
C PHE A 169 3.63 -20.90 1.95
N SER A 170 4.12 -22.03 1.44
CA SER A 170 5.17 -22.79 2.12
C SER A 170 6.46 -21.99 2.23
N ALA A 171 6.90 -21.31 1.16
CA ALA A 171 8.09 -20.45 1.19
C ALA A 171 7.94 -19.27 2.15
N ASN A 172 6.74 -18.64 2.21
CA ASN A 172 6.45 -17.53 3.10
C ASN A 172 6.40 -17.99 4.56
N PHE A 173 5.83 -19.17 4.83
CA PHE A 173 5.78 -19.72 6.18
C PHE A 173 7.19 -19.97 6.73
N GLU A 174 8.06 -20.62 5.95
CA GLU A 174 9.46 -20.83 6.32
C GLU A 174 10.22 -19.52 6.56
N LEU A 175 10.02 -18.54 5.69
CA LEU A 175 10.58 -17.19 5.89
C LEU A 175 10.15 -16.60 7.23
N VAL A 176 8.84 -16.64 7.53
CA VAL A 176 8.28 -16.07 8.76
C VAL A 176 8.85 -16.75 10.00
N GLU A 177 9.02 -18.09 9.98
CA GLU A 177 9.65 -18.81 11.08
C GLU A 177 11.10 -18.35 11.31
N LYS A 178 11.86 -18.14 10.23
CA LYS A 178 13.25 -17.64 10.29
C LYS A 178 13.34 -16.16 10.70
N LEU A 179 12.31 -15.36 10.51
CA LEU A 179 12.24 -13.97 10.98
C LEU A 179 11.97 -13.82 12.49
N LYS A 180 11.41 -14.86 13.16
CA LYS A 180 11.10 -14.80 14.60
C LYS A 180 12.32 -14.51 15.48
N PRO A 181 13.51 -15.14 15.28
CA PRO A 181 14.71 -14.81 16.07
C PRO A 181 15.14 -13.36 15.92
N ILE A 182 15.02 -12.78 14.71
CA ILE A 182 15.37 -11.38 14.43
C ILE A 182 14.41 -10.45 15.21
N ALA A 183 13.11 -10.67 15.12
CA ALA A 183 12.11 -9.92 15.86
C ALA A 183 12.34 -10.00 17.38
N LYS A 184 12.67 -11.21 17.89
CA LYS A 184 12.93 -11.43 19.31
C LYS A 184 14.16 -10.68 19.81
N ARG A 185 15.31 -10.71 19.09
CA ARG A 185 16.52 -10.00 19.51
C ARG A 185 16.35 -8.48 19.50
N SER A 186 15.48 -7.96 18.63
CA SER A 186 15.12 -6.54 18.56
C SER A 186 14.01 -6.15 19.58
N ASN A 187 13.52 -7.10 20.37
CA ASN A 187 12.37 -6.91 21.27
C ASN A 187 11.14 -6.33 20.55
N ARG A 188 10.83 -6.87 19.36
CA ARG A 188 9.71 -6.43 18.51
C ARG A 188 8.84 -7.62 18.12
N SER A 189 7.58 -7.34 17.80
CA SER A 189 6.72 -8.32 17.14
C SER A 189 7.10 -8.47 15.66
N LEU A 190 6.72 -9.59 15.03
CA LEU A 190 6.87 -9.77 13.59
C LEU A 190 6.12 -8.68 12.78
N THR A 191 4.98 -8.22 13.28
CA THR A 191 4.23 -7.09 12.71
C THR A 191 5.08 -5.84 12.69
N GLN A 192 5.69 -5.50 13.83
CA GLN A 192 6.57 -4.34 13.95
C GLN A 192 7.82 -4.47 13.08
N LEU A 193 8.44 -5.66 13.04
CA LEU A 193 9.58 -5.93 12.17
C LEU A 193 9.24 -5.69 10.69
N ALA A 194 8.08 -6.20 10.23
CA ALA A 194 7.63 -6.02 8.85
C ALA A 194 7.36 -4.55 8.50
N ILE A 195 6.77 -3.78 9.41
CA ILE A 195 6.53 -2.35 9.21
C ILE A 195 7.86 -1.58 9.18
N ALA A 196 8.77 -1.83 10.12
CA ALA A 196 10.10 -1.21 10.17
C ALA A 196 10.90 -1.49 8.90
N TRP A 197 10.81 -2.72 8.37
CA TRP A 197 11.47 -3.08 7.12
C TRP A 197 10.96 -2.26 5.93
N VAL A 198 9.66 -1.97 5.86
CA VAL A 198 9.09 -1.08 4.84
C VAL A 198 9.56 0.35 5.03
N LEU A 199 9.54 0.85 6.27
CA LEU A 199 9.91 2.23 6.61
C LEU A 199 11.42 2.50 6.51
N ARG A 200 12.27 1.46 6.42
CA ARG A 200 13.73 1.62 6.24
C ARG A 200 14.13 2.32 4.95
N ARG A 201 13.24 2.30 3.97
CA ARG A 201 13.50 2.88 2.64
C ARG A 201 13.33 4.39 2.67
N PRO A 202 14.32 5.18 2.21
CA PRO A 202 14.24 6.64 2.22
C PRO A 202 13.12 7.17 1.30
N GLU A 203 12.71 6.40 0.31
CA GLU A 203 11.60 6.74 -0.59
C GLU A 203 10.23 6.67 0.11
N VAL A 204 10.14 5.87 1.18
CA VAL A 204 8.88 5.63 1.89
C VAL A 204 8.64 6.72 2.92
N THR A 205 7.63 7.54 2.67
CA THR A 205 7.23 8.64 3.57
C THR A 205 6.38 8.13 4.75
N SER A 206 5.53 7.14 4.51
CA SER A 206 4.62 6.56 5.51
C SER A 206 4.12 5.20 5.02
N ALA A 207 3.71 4.31 5.94
CA ALA A 207 3.16 3.00 5.60
C ALA A 207 1.70 2.88 6.04
N ILE A 208 0.82 2.39 5.15
CA ILE A 208 -0.60 2.19 5.46
C ILE A 208 -0.78 0.83 6.13
N VAL A 209 -1.10 0.84 7.41
CA VAL A 209 -1.30 -0.37 8.21
C VAL A 209 -2.74 -0.46 8.69
N GLY A 210 -3.35 -1.62 8.50
CA GLY A 210 -4.69 -1.89 9.03
C GLY A 210 -4.69 -2.13 10.54
N GLY A 211 -5.72 -1.62 11.23
CA GLY A 211 -5.96 -1.90 12.64
C GLY A 211 -7.44 -2.16 12.88
N ARG A 212 -7.80 -3.39 13.29
CA ARG A 212 -9.18 -3.78 13.64
C ARG A 212 -9.49 -3.61 15.12
N LYS A 213 -8.46 -3.40 15.96
CA LYS A 213 -8.57 -3.23 17.42
C LYS A 213 -7.67 -2.06 17.84
N PRO A 214 -8.05 -1.26 18.86
CA PRO A 214 -7.21 -0.17 19.36
C PRO A 214 -5.79 -0.59 19.73
N SER A 215 -5.62 -1.78 20.33
CA SER A 215 -4.30 -2.31 20.68
C SER A 215 -3.37 -2.50 19.46
N GLN A 216 -3.91 -2.86 18.30
CA GLN A 216 -3.12 -2.97 17.07
C GLN A 216 -2.64 -1.61 16.57
N VAL A 217 -3.46 -0.57 16.72
CA VAL A 217 -3.07 0.80 16.35
C VAL A 217 -1.92 1.27 17.26
N VAL A 218 -2.04 1.04 18.57
CA VAL A 218 -0.99 1.37 19.55
C VAL A 218 0.30 0.60 19.21
N GLU A 219 0.22 -0.72 18.96
CA GLU A 219 1.37 -1.53 18.56
C GLU A 219 2.06 -1.00 17.29
N ASN A 220 1.27 -0.65 16.27
CA ASN A 220 1.79 -0.17 14.99
C ASN A 220 2.50 1.19 15.12
N ILE A 221 1.95 2.11 15.92
CA ILE A 221 2.53 3.47 16.07
C ILE A 221 3.90 3.43 16.77
N THR A 222 4.12 2.50 17.70
CA THR A 222 5.40 2.41 18.45
C THR A 222 6.62 2.07 17.58
N ILE A 223 6.42 1.82 16.27
CA ILE A 223 7.50 1.52 15.33
C ILE A 223 7.98 2.75 14.55
N SER A 224 7.31 3.89 14.63
CA SER A 224 7.64 5.08 13.84
C SER A 224 9.08 5.57 14.05
N ASP A 225 9.60 5.43 15.27
CA ASP A 225 10.94 5.91 15.64
C ASP A 225 11.97 4.77 15.75
N TYR A 226 11.64 3.57 15.25
CA TYR A 226 12.51 2.42 15.30
C TYR A 226 13.23 2.18 13.97
N GLU A 227 14.55 2.19 14.01
CA GLU A 227 15.39 1.81 12.89
C GLU A 227 15.94 0.38 13.06
N LEU A 228 15.90 -0.38 11.96
CA LEU A 228 16.53 -1.69 11.91
C LEU A 228 18.06 -1.54 11.94
N SER A 229 18.73 -2.38 12.70
CA SER A 229 20.20 -2.43 12.65
C SER A 229 20.68 -2.92 11.27
N PRO A 230 21.87 -2.50 10.80
CA PRO A 230 22.43 -3.03 9.55
C PRO A 230 22.51 -4.56 9.55
N ALA A 231 22.85 -5.19 10.67
CA ALA A 231 22.90 -6.64 10.80
C ALA A 231 21.51 -7.30 10.63
N ASP A 232 20.45 -6.68 11.17
CA ASP A 232 19.10 -7.17 10.98
C ASP A 232 18.65 -7.06 9.52
N ILE A 233 19.04 -5.97 8.84
CA ILE A 233 18.75 -5.78 7.42
C ILE A 233 19.46 -6.85 6.58
N ASP A 234 20.74 -7.09 6.80
CA ASP A 234 21.55 -8.09 6.09
C ASP A 234 20.97 -9.51 6.27
N ASP A 235 20.60 -9.86 7.51
CA ASP A 235 19.97 -11.15 7.80
C ASP A 235 18.62 -11.29 7.09
N ILE A 236 17.76 -10.27 7.15
CA ILE A 236 16.46 -10.27 6.45
C ILE A 236 16.65 -10.40 4.95
N ASP A 237 17.56 -9.63 4.35
CA ASP A 237 17.83 -9.66 2.91
C ASP A 237 18.36 -11.03 2.45
N SER A 238 19.17 -11.69 3.30
CA SER A 238 19.64 -13.05 3.04
C SER A 238 18.48 -14.06 3.05
N LEU A 239 17.58 -13.97 4.01
CA LEU A 239 16.37 -14.81 4.08
C LEU A 239 15.41 -14.58 2.91
N LEU A 240 15.28 -13.33 2.47
CA LEU A 240 14.46 -12.98 1.32
C LEU A 240 15.04 -13.56 0.02
N LYS A 241 16.37 -13.54 -0.16
CA LYS A 241 17.05 -14.17 -1.30
C LYS A 241 16.85 -15.69 -1.30
N GLU A 242 16.97 -16.33 -0.14
CA GLU A 242 16.71 -17.77 0.01
C GLU A 242 15.27 -18.12 -0.40
N ARG A 243 14.28 -17.39 0.11
CA ARG A 243 12.88 -17.56 -0.27
C ARG A 243 12.66 -17.45 -1.79
N ASP A 244 13.24 -16.41 -2.40
CA ASP A 244 13.09 -16.20 -3.85
C ASP A 244 13.74 -17.30 -4.68
N GLN A 245 14.84 -17.90 -4.21
CA GLN A 245 15.48 -19.06 -4.87
C GLN A 245 14.56 -20.28 -4.81
N VAL A 246 13.93 -20.54 -3.66
CA VAL A 246 12.95 -21.63 -3.51
C VAL A 246 11.81 -21.46 -4.52
N LEU A 247 11.26 -20.27 -4.65
CA LEU A 247 10.15 -20.01 -5.58
C LEU A 247 10.54 -20.09 -7.06
N LYS A 248 11.81 -19.82 -7.41
CA LYS A 248 12.29 -19.97 -8.80
C LYS A 248 12.52 -21.42 -9.18
N SER A 249 12.67 -22.31 -8.21
CA SER A 249 12.91 -23.74 -8.43
C SER A 249 11.66 -24.60 -8.28
N ALA A 250 10.53 -24.02 -7.89
CA ALA A 250 9.23 -24.69 -7.74
C ALA A 250 8.39 -24.55 -9.00
#